data_70ad57dd9c5e4acc9b3d299e2dc38ef7
#
_entry.id   70ad57dd9c5e4acc9b3d299e2dc38ef7
#
_cell.length_a   1.000
_cell.length_b   1.000
_cell.length_c   1.000
_cell.angle_alpha   90.00
_cell.angle_beta   90.00
_cell.angle_gamma   90.00
#
_symmetry.space_group_name_H-M   'P 1'
#
loop_
_entity.id
_entity.type
_entity.pdbx_description
1 polymer ?
#
loop_
_entity_poly.entity_id
_entity_poly.type
_entity_poly.pdbx_seq_one_letter_code
_entity_poly.pdbx_strand_id
1 'polypeptide(L)'
;FGRSIAEFGLIREKIAQMTVDCFAAESTVWMVAHYIDSGSADYSTEAAISKVFASDAIQRHAHEALQIAAGNGFMKEFPYEKVQRDSRILSIFEGTNEILRLYIALSGMKDVGASLSELKHAIGDIFNNPIKGFGVLGGYGQRRLSHATGFGTDHILRQMHPRLQALAKTYEQYTVELARVSDALLRKYGKGIADYQHQQKRAERQPCPRGAGQSEWREQPVRREPVTAPCEACT
;
A
#
# COMPACT_ATOMS: atom_id res chain seq x y z
N PHE A 1 21.60 26.02 -24.01
CA PHE A 1 22.56 24.92 -23.82
C PHE A 1 23.03 24.31 -25.15
N GLY A 2 22.64 24.86 -26.31
CA GLY A 2 23.05 24.41 -27.63
C GLY A 2 22.53 23.05 -28.09
N ARG A 3 21.70 22.39 -27.32
CA ARG A 3 21.04 21.12 -27.64
C ARG A 3 19.69 21.00 -26.94
N SER A 4 18.87 20.08 -27.39
CA SER A 4 17.57 19.78 -26.73
C SER A 4 17.74 19.39 -25.27
N ILE A 5 16.90 19.92 -24.36
CA ILE A 5 16.92 19.53 -22.95
C ILE A 5 16.57 18.05 -22.74
N ALA A 6 15.83 17.43 -23.66
CA ALA A 6 15.53 16.01 -23.66
C ALA A 6 16.77 15.10 -23.79
N GLU A 7 17.94 15.67 -24.18
CA GLU A 7 19.19 14.93 -24.27
C GLU A 7 19.92 14.81 -22.91
N PHE A 8 19.53 15.61 -21.93
CA PHE A 8 20.15 15.56 -20.59
C PHE A 8 19.62 14.39 -19.79
N GLY A 9 20.53 13.65 -19.13
CA GLY A 9 20.20 12.43 -18.37
C GLY A 9 19.12 12.64 -17.30
N LEU A 10 19.19 13.73 -16.53
CA LEU A 10 18.20 14.03 -15.49
C LEU A 10 16.79 14.30 -16.05
N ILE A 11 16.70 14.90 -17.24
CA ILE A 11 15.41 15.11 -17.90
C ILE A 11 14.85 13.79 -18.43
N ARG A 12 15.71 12.96 -19.03
CA ARG A 12 15.32 11.59 -19.47
C ARG A 12 14.82 10.73 -18.33
N GLU A 13 15.48 10.80 -17.18
CA GLU A 13 15.05 10.06 -15.99
C GLU A 13 13.63 10.45 -15.55
N LYS A 14 13.34 11.77 -15.48
CA LYS A 14 12.00 12.28 -15.16
C LYS A 14 10.95 11.80 -16.17
N ILE A 15 11.23 11.90 -17.46
CA ILE A 15 10.29 11.45 -18.51
C ILE A 15 10.08 9.94 -18.44
N ALA A 16 11.16 9.16 -18.23
CA ALA A 16 11.06 7.71 -18.09
C ALA A 16 10.19 7.32 -16.87
N GLN A 17 10.40 7.99 -15.74
CA GLN A 17 9.58 7.72 -14.52
C GLN A 17 8.11 8.07 -14.76
N MET A 18 7.82 9.21 -15.40
CA MET A 18 6.44 9.57 -15.76
C MET A 18 5.79 8.53 -16.66
N THR A 19 6.54 8.01 -17.64
CA THR A 19 6.05 6.98 -18.56
C THR A 19 5.74 5.66 -17.82
N VAL A 20 6.61 5.24 -16.91
CA VAL A 20 6.41 4.04 -16.10
C VAL A 20 5.20 4.20 -15.18
N ASP A 21 5.08 5.33 -14.51
CA ASP A 21 3.95 5.61 -13.62
C ASP A 21 2.61 5.66 -14.39
N CYS A 22 2.60 6.25 -15.60
CA CYS A 22 1.44 6.25 -16.49
C CYS A 22 1.02 4.83 -16.87
N PHE A 23 1.96 4.01 -17.32
CA PHE A 23 1.70 2.62 -17.67
C PHE A 23 1.16 1.82 -16.47
N ALA A 24 1.73 2.03 -15.28
CA ALA A 24 1.27 1.36 -14.07
C ALA A 24 -0.14 1.81 -13.67
N ALA A 25 -0.45 3.11 -13.75
CA ALA A 25 -1.78 3.65 -13.47
C ALA A 25 -2.82 3.09 -14.45
N GLU A 26 -2.53 3.08 -15.74
CA GLU A 26 -3.40 2.52 -16.77
C GLU A 26 -3.63 1.02 -16.53
N SER A 27 -2.59 0.27 -16.23
CA SER A 27 -2.67 -1.17 -15.94
C SER A 27 -3.57 -1.47 -14.73
N THR A 28 -3.51 -0.67 -13.67
CA THR A 28 -4.38 -0.85 -12.50
C THR A 28 -5.84 -0.54 -12.82
N VAL A 29 -6.10 0.50 -13.60
CA VAL A 29 -7.47 0.84 -14.07
C VAL A 29 -8.06 -0.28 -14.93
N TRP A 30 -7.30 -0.81 -15.88
CA TRP A 30 -7.71 -1.93 -16.71
C TRP A 30 -8.02 -3.19 -15.89
N MET A 31 -7.20 -3.46 -14.86
CA MET A 31 -7.44 -4.59 -13.97
C MET A 31 -8.75 -4.43 -13.20
N VAL A 32 -9.02 -3.25 -12.64
CA VAL A 32 -10.27 -2.97 -11.91
C VAL A 32 -11.48 -3.08 -12.86
N ALA A 33 -11.38 -2.52 -14.07
CA ALA A 33 -12.43 -2.64 -15.09
C ALA A 33 -12.71 -4.11 -15.42
N HIS A 34 -11.67 -4.92 -15.60
CA HIS A 34 -11.82 -6.35 -15.83
C HIS A 34 -12.52 -7.08 -14.69
N TYR A 35 -12.23 -6.75 -13.44
CA TYR A 35 -12.93 -7.32 -12.27
C TYR A 35 -14.43 -6.98 -12.29
N ILE A 36 -14.77 -5.73 -12.62
CA ILE A 36 -16.17 -5.29 -12.74
C ILE A 36 -16.87 -6.07 -13.85
N ASP A 37 -16.28 -6.12 -15.04
CA ASP A 37 -16.85 -6.78 -16.21
C ASP A 37 -17.00 -8.29 -16.02
N SER A 38 -16.08 -8.92 -15.28
CA SER A 38 -16.15 -10.36 -14.95
C SER A 38 -17.12 -10.69 -13.82
N GLY A 39 -17.78 -9.69 -13.21
CA GLY A 39 -18.74 -9.87 -12.13
C GLY A 39 -18.11 -10.23 -10.79
N SER A 40 -16.87 -9.81 -10.54
CA SER A 40 -16.23 -9.97 -9.24
C SER A 40 -17.04 -9.27 -8.15
N ALA A 41 -17.29 -9.97 -7.04
CA ALA A 41 -18.15 -9.49 -5.96
C ALA A 41 -17.54 -8.33 -5.16
N ASP A 42 -16.21 -8.26 -5.08
CA ASP A 42 -15.49 -7.21 -4.36
C ASP A 42 -14.25 -6.79 -5.14
N TYR A 43 -14.19 -5.53 -5.48
CA TYR A 43 -13.07 -4.84 -6.14
C TYR A 43 -12.74 -3.50 -5.44
N SER A 44 -13.31 -3.31 -4.26
CA SER A 44 -13.25 -2.02 -3.56
C SER A 44 -11.83 -1.64 -3.16
N THR A 45 -11.03 -2.62 -2.74
CA THR A 45 -9.63 -2.40 -2.34
C THR A 45 -8.77 -2.05 -3.55
N GLU A 46 -8.92 -2.76 -4.66
CA GLU A 46 -8.19 -2.52 -5.91
C GLU A 46 -8.55 -1.17 -6.51
N ALA A 47 -9.82 -0.79 -6.47
CA ALA A 47 -10.29 0.53 -6.89
C ALA A 47 -9.68 1.64 -6.03
N ALA A 48 -9.61 1.45 -4.72
CA ALA A 48 -8.97 2.39 -3.81
C ALA A 48 -7.46 2.52 -4.08
N ILE A 49 -6.76 1.40 -4.31
CA ILE A 49 -5.34 1.39 -4.69
C ILE A 49 -5.14 2.15 -6.01
N SER A 50 -5.95 1.87 -7.03
CA SER A 50 -5.88 2.53 -8.32
C SER A 50 -6.06 4.04 -8.20
N LYS A 51 -7.08 4.49 -7.44
CA LYS A 51 -7.36 5.92 -7.20
C LYS A 51 -6.18 6.61 -6.50
N VAL A 52 -5.67 6.04 -5.42
CA VAL A 52 -4.55 6.63 -4.66
C VAL A 52 -3.30 6.70 -5.53
N PHE A 53 -2.95 5.62 -6.22
CA PHE A 53 -1.77 5.57 -7.07
C PHE A 53 -1.84 6.59 -8.21
N ALA A 54 -2.94 6.63 -8.97
CA ALA A 54 -3.11 7.52 -10.09
C ALA A 54 -3.12 8.99 -9.68
N SER A 55 -3.80 9.34 -8.57
CA SER A 55 -3.85 10.71 -8.07
C SER A 55 -2.51 11.20 -7.49
N ASP A 56 -1.72 10.33 -6.90
CA ASP A 56 -0.36 10.67 -6.47
C ASP A 56 0.59 10.79 -7.68
N ALA A 57 0.44 9.93 -8.68
CA ALA A 57 1.23 9.98 -9.89
C ALA A 57 1.02 11.30 -10.66
N ILE A 58 -0.24 11.68 -10.92
CA ILE A 58 -0.52 12.92 -11.65
C ILE A 58 0.02 14.16 -10.93
N GLN A 59 0.01 14.19 -9.58
CA GLN A 59 0.59 15.29 -8.82
C GLN A 59 2.10 15.41 -9.06
N ARG A 60 2.82 14.27 -9.02
CA ARG A 60 4.25 14.24 -9.33
C ARG A 60 4.52 14.65 -10.77
N HIS A 61 3.73 14.13 -11.72
CA HIS A 61 3.90 14.42 -13.14
C HIS A 61 3.65 15.88 -13.46
N ALA A 62 2.62 16.49 -12.92
CA ALA A 62 2.31 17.90 -13.09
C ALA A 62 3.44 18.79 -12.54
N HIS A 63 3.98 18.44 -11.36
CA HIS A 63 5.12 19.11 -10.77
C HIS A 63 6.38 19.00 -11.67
N GLU A 64 6.71 17.78 -12.11
CA GLU A 64 7.89 17.56 -12.94
C GLU A 64 7.76 18.18 -14.34
N ALA A 65 6.59 18.15 -14.94
CA ALA A 65 6.33 18.80 -16.22
C ALA A 65 6.51 20.32 -16.14
N LEU A 66 5.98 20.93 -15.06
CA LEU A 66 6.19 22.35 -14.78
C LEU A 66 7.67 22.66 -14.59
N GLN A 67 8.40 21.84 -13.85
CA GLN A 67 9.83 22.02 -13.60
C GLN A 67 10.66 21.87 -14.89
N ILE A 68 10.32 20.91 -15.77
CA ILE A 68 10.98 20.74 -17.08
C ILE A 68 10.74 21.95 -17.97
N ALA A 69 9.53 22.51 -17.94
CA ALA A 69 9.17 23.70 -18.74
C ALA A 69 9.83 25.00 -18.21
N ALA A 70 10.43 24.96 -17.01
CA ALA A 70 11.15 26.08 -16.39
C ALA A 70 10.29 27.36 -16.33
N GLY A 71 10.77 28.50 -16.82
CA GLY A 71 10.03 29.77 -16.85
C GLY A 71 8.68 29.67 -17.55
N ASN A 72 8.58 28.92 -18.63
CA ASN A 72 7.33 28.69 -19.34
C ASN A 72 6.34 27.87 -18.49
N GLY A 73 6.84 27.01 -17.60
CA GLY A 73 6.00 26.25 -16.65
C GLY A 73 5.29 27.15 -15.64
N PHE A 74 5.92 28.26 -15.26
CA PHE A 74 5.35 29.23 -14.32
C PHE A 74 4.36 30.21 -14.96
N MET A 75 4.47 30.46 -16.26
CA MET A 75 3.68 31.45 -16.99
C MET A 75 2.27 30.92 -17.28
N LYS A 76 1.25 31.78 -17.15
CA LYS A 76 -0.17 31.41 -17.36
C LYS A 76 -0.53 31.18 -18.83
N GLU A 77 0.30 31.61 -19.77
CA GLU A 77 0.16 31.38 -21.22
C GLU A 77 0.33 29.90 -21.58
N PHE A 78 0.93 29.11 -20.66
CA PHE A 78 1.13 27.68 -20.82
C PHE A 78 0.26 26.90 -19.82
N PRO A 79 -0.12 25.64 -20.12
CA PRO A 79 -1.07 24.90 -19.30
C PRO A 79 -0.50 24.33 -17.99
N TYR A 80 0.81 24.38 -17.78
CA TYR A 80 1.49 23.64 -16.71
C TYR A 80 1.03 24.04 -15.31
N GLU A 81 0.93 25.35 -15.01
CA GLU A 81 0.48 25.82 -13.70
C GLU A 81 -0.97 25.45 -13.43
N LYS A 82 -1.80 25.51 -14.49
CA LYS A 82 -3.21 25.12 -14.40
C LYS A 82 -3.35 23.63 -14.10
N VAL A 83 -2.63 22.78 -14.80
CA VAL A 83 -2.62 21.32 -14.56
C VAL A 83 -2.14 21.00 -13.14
N GLN A 84 -1.09 21.68 -12.66
CA GLN A 84 -0.59 21.51 -11.30
C GLN A 84 -1.65 21.85 -10.25
N ARG A 85 -2.38 22.92 -10.43
CA ARG A 85 -3.45 23.36 -9.54
C ARG A 85 -4.67 22.44 -9.63
N ASP A 86 -5.13 22.12 -10.83
CA ASP A 86 -6.35 21.36 -11.07
C ASP A 86 -6.15 19.88 -10.65
N SER A 87 -4.94 19.31 -10.78
CA SER A 87 -4.66 17.97 -10.33
C SER A 87 -4.74 17.79 -8.81
N ARG A 88 -4.62 18.88 -8.03
CA ARG A 88 -4.61 18.81 -6.57
C ARG A 88 -5.91 18.26 -5.99
N ILE A 89 -7.05 18.55 -6.60
CA ILE A 89 -8.35 18.06 -6.12
C ILE A 89 -8.45 16.52 -6.17
N LEU A 90 -7.74 15.87 -7.08
CA LEU A 90 -7.81 14.43 -7.26
C LEU A 90 -7.37 13.62 -6.04
N SER A 91 -6.53 14.18 -5.18
CA SER A 91 -6.15 13.54 -3.91
C SER A 91 -7.05 13.88 -2.73
N ILE A 92 -8.06 14.76 -2.94
CA ILE A 92 -8.93 15.27 -1.88
C ILE A 92 -10.35 14.71 -2.00
N PHE A 93 -10.96 14.77 -3.19
CA PHE A 93 -12.36 14.40 -3.38
C PHE A 93 -12.52 12.85 -3.48
N GLU A 94 -13.78 12.40 -3.33
CA GLU A 94 -14.14 10.96 -3.38
C GLU A 94 -13.36 10.07 -2.42
N GLY A 95 -13.09 10.60 -1.24
CA GLY A 95 -12.23 10.01 -0.24
C GLY A 95 -10.80 10.49 -0.37
N THR A 96 -10.30 11.20 0.66
CA THR A 96 -8.91 11.67 0.64
C THR A 96 -7.95 10.49 0.54
N ASN A 97 -6.79 10.69 -0.08
CA ASN A 97 -5.80 9.63 -0.22
C ASN A 97 -5.37 9.06 1.14
N GLU A 98 -5.35 9.88 2.21
CA GLU A 98 -5.04 9.42 3.56
C GLU A 98 -6.10 8.44 4.07
N ILE A 99 -7.39 8.74 3.89
CA ILE A 99 -8.49 7.85 4.30
C ILE A 99 -8.47 6.56 3.47
N LEU A 100 -8.28 6.67 2.16
CA LEU A 100 -8.21 5.48 1.30
C LEU A 100 -7.02 4.59 1.64
N ARG A 101 -5.88 5.15 2.02
CA ARG A 101 -4.72 4.39 2.48
C ARG A 101 -5.03 3.62 3.78
N LEU A 102 -5.73 4.25 4.72
CA LEU A 102 -6.20 3.56 5.93
C LEU A 102 -7.19 2.45 5.59
N TYR A 103 -8.11 2.70 4.65
CA TYR A 103 -9.06 1.71 4.16
C TYR A 103 -8.34 0.50 3.54
N ILE A 104 -7.37 0.72 2.64
CA ILE A 104 -6.57 -0.33 2.02
C ILE A 104 -5.85 -1.17 3.08
N ALA A 105 -5.22 -0.52 4.05
CA ALA A 105 -4.52 -1.22 5.13
C ALA A 105 -5.46 -2.08 5.97
N LEU A 106 -6.63 -1.55 6.35
CA LEU A 106 -7.62 -2.26 7.14
C LEU A 106 -8.26 -3.42 6.35
N SER A 107 -8.57 -3.22 5.07
CA SER A 107 -9.11 -4.26 4.20
C SER A 107 -8.12 -5.42 4.05
N GLY A 108 -6.83 -5.11 3.79
CA GLY A 108 -5.80 -6.15 3.72
C GLY A 108 -5.56 -6.91 5.03
N MET A 109 -5.89 -6.30 6.17
CA MET A 109 -5.80 -6.98 7.48
C MET A 109 -7.06 -7.79 7.84
N LYS A 110 -8.18 -7.60 7.13
CA LYS A 110 -9.47 -8.23 7.46
C LYS A 110 -9.39 -9.75 7.44
N ASP A 111 -8.79 -10.33 6.41
CA ASP A 111 -8.69 -11.79 6.25
C ASP A 111 -7.75 -12.41 7.30
N VAL A 112 -6.66 -11.72 7.61
CA VAL A 112 -5.74 -12.12 8.69
C VAL A 112 -6.45 -12.04 10.04
N GLY A 113 -7.26 -11.00 10.27
CA GLY A 113 -8.07 -10.83 11.47
C GLY A 113 -9.13 -11.90 11.63
N ALA A 114 -9.79 -12.32 10.56
CA ALA A 114 -10.75 -13.43 10.55
C ALA A 114 -10.08 -14.74 10.97
N SER A 115 -8.93 -15.06 10.37
CA SER A 115 -8.15 -16.26 10.71
C SER A 115 -7.69 -16.28 12.18
N LEU A 116 -7.33 -15.13 12.74
CA LEU A 116 -6.97 -15.00 14.17
C LEU A 116 -8.19 -15.16 15.09
N SER A 117 -9.35 -14.68 14.67
CA SER A 117 -10.61 -14.87 15.41
C SER A 117 -11.02 -16.33 15.43
N GLU A 118 -10.96 -17.03 14.28
CA GLU A 118 -11.20 -18.48 14.21
C GLU A 118 -10.26 -19.26 15.12
N LEU A 119 -8.98 -18.90 15.14
CA LEU A 119 -7.99 -19.50 16.02
C LEU A 119 -8.36 -19.32 17.50
N LYS A 120 -8.79 -18.11 17.89
CA LYS A 120 -9.21 -17.81 19.24
C LYS A 120 -10.43 -18.64 19.65
N HIS A 121 -11.43 -18.77 18.79
CA HIS A 121 -12.60 -19.61 19.01
C HIS A 121 -12.22 -21.09 19.08
N ALA A 122 -11.34 -21.57 18.19
CA ALA A 122 -10.89 -22.95 18.19
C ALA A 122 -10.13 -23.33 19.48
N ILE A 123 -9.34 -22.41 20.04
CA ILE A 123 -8.66 -22.60 21.34
C ILE A 123 -9.68 -22.65 22.47
N GLY A 124 -10.70 -21.78 22.45
CA GLY A 124 -11.77 -21.79 23.47
C GLY A 124 -12.60 -23.07 23.45
N ASP A 125 -12.83 -23.64 22.26
CA ASP A 125 -13.66 -24.84 22.08
C ASP A 125 -12.87 -26.15 22.01
N ILE A 126 -11.57 -26.14 22.27
CA ILE A 126 -10.70 -27.31 22.09
C ILE A 126 -11.13 -28.50 22.97
N PHE A 127 -11.72 -28.23 24.12
CA PHE A 127 -12.25 -29.28 25.02
C PHE A 127 -13.58 -29.87 24.54
N ASN A 128 -14.39 -29.08 23.79
CA ASN A 128 -15.67 -29.54 23.28
C ASN A 128 -15.55 -30.21 21.89
N ASN A 129 -14.63 -29.74 21.04
CA ASN A 129 -14.41 -30.25 19.70
C ASN A 129 -12.90 -30.36 19.39
N PRO A 130 -12.20 -31.34 19.95
CA PRO A 130 -10.73 -31.42 19.86
C PRO A 130 -10.23 -31.61 18.42
N ILE A 131 -10.91 -32.42 17.61
CA ILE A 131 -10.47 -32.67 16.20
C ILE A 131 -10.48 -31.40 15.38
N LYS A 132 -11.54 -30.57 15.49
CA LYS A 132 -11.69 -29.32 14.80
C LYS A 132 -10.70 -28.27 15.33
N GLY A 133 -10.54 -28.19 16.64
CA GLY A 133 -9.59 -27.29 17.29
C GLY A 133 -8.14 -27.57 16.91
N PHE A 134 -7.71 -28.83 16.93
CA PHE A 134 -6.36 -29.21 16.47
C PHE A 134 -6.15 -29.01 14.98
N GLY A 135 -7.18 -29.19 14.14
CA GLY A 135 -7.10 -28.92 12.71
C GLY A 135 -6.84 -27.44 12.41
N VAL A 136 -7.56 -26.54 13.08
CA VAL A 136 -7.36 -25.07 12.92
C VAL A 136 -5.99 -24.65 13.46
N LEU A 137 -5.57 -25.16 14.61
CA LEU A 137 -4.24 -24.91 15.19
C LEU A 137 -3.11 -25.40 14.29
N GLY A 138 -3.24 -26.61 13.73
CA GLY A 138 -2.27 -27.19 12.80
C GLY A 138 -2.15 -26.38 11.52
N GLY A 139 -3.28 -26.01 10.91
CA GLY A 139 -3.30 -25.18 9.70
C GLY A 139 -2.73 -23.78 9.92
N TYR A 140 -2.98 -23.19 11.10
CA TYR A 140 -2.38 -21.90 11.46
C TYR A 140 -0.87 -22.03 11.71
N GLY A 141 -0.43 -23.06 12.43
CA GLY A 141 0.98 -23.35 12.67
C GLY A 141 1.75 -23.59 11.37
N GLN A 142 1.18 -24.34 10.44
CA GLN A 142 1.77 -24.60 9.12
C GLN A 142 1.90 -23.32 8.28
N ARG A 143 0.84 -22.49 8.21
CA ARG A 143 0.90 -21.19 7.53
C ARG A 143 1.96 -20.28 8.14
N ARG A 144 2.06 -20.27 9.46
CA ARG A 144 3.06 -19.46 10.15
C ARG A 144 4.49 -19.97 9.91
N LEU A 145 4.68 -21.26 9.86
CA LEU A 145 5.97 -21.87 9.56
C LEU A 145 6.38 -21.57 8.10
N SER A 146 5.45 -21.69 7.14
CA SER A 146 5.70 -21.33 5.75
C SER A 146 6.05 -19.84 5.60
N HIS A 147 5.34 -18.94 6.29
CA HIS A 147 5.70 -17.51 6.31
C HIS A 147 7.05 -17.24 7.00
N ALA A 148 7.43 -18.01 8.00
CA ALA A 148 8.71 -17.85 8.71
C ALA A 148 9.90 -18.39 7.91
N THR A 149 9.71 -19.53 7.24
CA THR A 149 10.78 -20.25 6.53
C THR A 149 10.80 -19.97 5.03
N GLY A 150 9.69 -19.46 4.46
CA GLY A 150 9.50 -19.35 3.01
C GLY A 150 9.27 -20.71 2.33
N PHE A 151 9.18 -21.81 3.09
CA PHE A 151 8.89 -23.15 2.57
C PHE A 151 7.37 -23.31 2.35
N GLY A 152 6.97 -23.78 1.16
CA GLY A 152 5.57 -24.09 0.87
C GLY A 152 4.70 -22.85 0.53
N THR A 153 5.30 -21.70 0.27
CA THR A 153 4.60 -20.61 -0.41
C THR A 153 4.42 -21.01 -1.86
N ASP A 154 3.18 -21.28 -2.27
CA ASP A 154 2.89 -21.47 -3.69
C ASP A 154 3.27 -20.19 -4.44
N HIS A 155 4.13 -20.36 -5.45
CA HIS A 155 4.51 -19.26 -6.34
C HIS A 155 3.30 -18.89 -7.20
N ILE A 156 2.55 -17.88 -6.76
CA ILE A 156 1.33 -17.40 -7.43
C ILE A 156 1.65 -16.91 -8.85
N LEU A 157 2.86 -16.38 -9.05
CA LEU A 157 3.29 -15.78 -10.31
C LEU A 157 4.08 -16.74 -11.23
N ARG A 158 3.84 -18.04 -11.14
CA ARG A 158 4.54 -19.07 -11.97
C ARG A 158 4.36 -18.91 -13.48
N GLN A 159 3.25 -18.31 -13.92
CA GLN A 159 2.91 -18.14 -15.34
C GLN A 159 3.50 -16.86 -15.95
N MET A 160 4.32 -16.11 -15.23
CA MET A 160 4.94 -14.91 -15.77
C MET A 160 6.05 -15.25 -16.78
N HIS A 161 6.20 -14.34 -17.75
CA HIS A 161 7.26 -14.44 -18.74
C HIS A 161 8.64 -14.59 -18.05
N PRO A 162 9.57 -15.41 -18.56
CA PRO A 162 10.88 -15.71 -17.92
C PRO A 162 11.68 -14.46 -17.53
N ARG A 163 11.62 -13.40 -18.33
CA ARG A 163 12.28 -12.12 -18.05
C ARG A 163 11.74 -11.41 -16.79
N LEU A 164 10.52 -11.71 -16.38
CA LEU A 164 9.86 -11.10 -15.23
C LEU A 164 9.93 -11.95 -13.96
N GLN A 165 10.47 -13.16 -14.02
CA GLN A 165 10.53 -14.08 -12.88
C GLN A 165 11.35 -13.53 -11.70
N ALA A 166 12.42 -12.77 -11.96
CA ALA A 166 13.18 -12.12 -10.90
C ALA A 166 12.35 -11.08 -10.14
N LEU A 167 11.56 -10.29 -10.89
CA LEU A 167 10.63 -9.33 -10.31
C LEU A 167 9.51 -10.04 -9.56
N ALA A 168 8.96 -11.12 -10.10
CA ALA A 168 7.94 -11.94 -9.44
C ALA A 168 8.40 -12.40 -8.05
N LYS A 169 9.62 -12.94 -7.94
CA LYS A 169 10.20 -13.34 -6.64
C LYS A 169 10.30 -12.17 -5.66
N THR A 170 10.65 -10.99 -6.14
CA THR A 170 10.70 -9.78 -5.30
C THR A 170 9.32 -9.42 -4.78
N TYR A 171 8.29 -9.44 -5.63
CA TYR A 171 6.90 -9.22 -5.22
C TYR A 171 6.41 -10.24 -4.21
N GLU A 172 6.68 -11.53 -4.44
CA GLU A 172 6.32 -12.60 -3.50
C GLU A 172 6.98 -12.40 -2.13
N GLN A 173 8.25 -11.98 -2.10
CA GLN A 173 8.94 -11.67 -0.84
C GLN A 173 8.26 -10.51 -0.09
N TYR A 174 7.91 -9.43 -0.79
CA TYR A 174 7.21 -8.30 -0.17
C TYR A 174 5.82 -8.68 0.33
N THR A 175 5.10 -9.51 -0.41
CA THR A 175 3.78 -10.00 0.02
C THR A 175 3.87 -10.82 1.31
N VAL A 176 4.87 -11.71 1.41
CA VAL A 176 5.12 -12.49 2.63
C VAL A 176 5.51 -11.57 3.80
N GLU A 177 6.31 -10.54 3.55
CA GLU A 177 6.71 -9.60 4.59
C GLU A 177 5.52 -8.74 5.07
N LEU A 178 4.69 -8.27 4.16
CA LEU A 178 3.45 -7.56 4.48
C LEU A 178 2.53 -8.43 5.34
N ALA A 179 2.36 -9.70 5.00
CA ALA A 179 1.55 -10.64 5.78
C ALA A 179 2.11 -10.83 7.20
N ARG A 180 3.43 -10.91 7.36
CA ARG A 180 4.09 -10.98 8.69
C ARG A 180 3.86 -9.74 9.53
N VAL A 181 4.03 -8.56 8.92
CA VAL A 181 3.81 -7.27 9.61
C VAL A 181 2.36 -7.13 10.02
N SER A 182 1.41 -7.47 9.15
CA SER A 182 -0.01 -7.43 9.43
C SER A 182 -0.40 -8.37 10.58
N ASP A 183 0.12 -9.61 10.59
CA ASP A 183 -0.10 -10.57 11.68
C ASP A 183 0.47 -10.04 13.01
N ALA A 184 1.66 -9.46 13.00
CA ALA A 184 2.29 -8.88 14.19
C ALA A 184 1.50 -7.70 14.76
N LEU A 185 1.03 -6.80 13.88
CA LEU A 185 0.22 -5.65 14.27
C LEU A 185 -1.13 -6.06 14.85
N LEU A 186 -1.83 -7.00 14.21
CA LEU A 186 -3.11 -7.51 14.70
C LEU A 186 -3.00 -8.21 16.04
N ARG A 187 -1.91 -8.93 16.31
CA ARG A 187 -1.66 -9.52 17.63
C ARG A 187 -1.41 -8.48 18.69
N LYS A 188 -0.64 -7.43 18.35
CA LYS A 188 -0.28 -6.38 19.31
C LYS A 188 -1.45 -5.48 19.65
N TYR A 189 -2.25 -5.10 18.67
CA TYR A 189 -3.28 -4.07 18.82
C TYR A 189 -4.71 -4.62 18.74
N GLY A 190 -4.90 -5.82 18.19
CA GLY A 190 -6.22 -6.43 18.01
C GLY A 190 -7.17 -5.52 17.23
N LYS A 191 -8.43 -5.44 17.68
CA LYS A 191 -9.43 -4.55 17.08
C LYS A 191 -9.10 -3.06 17.23
N GLY A 192 -8.27 -2.67 18.20
CA GLY A 192 -7.83 -1.30 18.43
C GLY A 192 -6.89 -0.77 17.34
N ILE A 193 -6.42 -1.60 16.40
CA ILE A 193 -5.55 -1.16 15.29
C ILE A 193 -6.17 -0.02 14.48
N ALA A 194 -7.50 0.06 14.41
CA ALA A 194 -8.22 1.11 13.71
C ALA A 194 -7.92 2.51 14.27
N ASP A 195 -7.59 2.61 15.56
CA ASP A 195 -7.28 3.88 16.24
C ASP A 195 -5.79 4.29 16.08
N TYR A 196 -4.95 3.37 15.58
CA TYR A 196 -3.51 3.59 15.43
C TYR A 196 -3.11 3.92 13.98
N GLN A 197 -3.56 5.06 13.46
CA GLN A 197 -3.37 5.48 12.06
C GLN A 197 -1.90 5.51 11.63
N HIS A 198 -0.97 5.89 12.51
CA HIS A 198 0.47 5.88 12.19
C HIS A 198 1.00 4.46 11.94
N GLN A 199 0.49 3.46 12.63
CA GLN A 199 0.89 2.06 12.42
C GLN A 199 0.33 1.50 11.10
N GLN A 200 -0.91 1.86 10.76
CA GLN A 200 -1.52 1.53 9.48
C GLN A 200 -0.74 2.16 8.31
N LYS A 201 -0.38 3.45 8.42
CA LYS A 201 0.45 4.15 7.42
C LYS A 201 1.83 3.50 7.24
N ARG A 202 2.42 2.96 8.31
CA ARG A 202 3.69 2.24 8.22
C ARG A 202 3.53 0.90 7.50
N ALA A 203 2.49 0.15 7.79
CA ALA A 203 2.20 -1.11 7.11
C ALA A 203 2.01 -0.91 5.59
N GLU A 204 1.37 0.19 5.18
CA GLU A 204 1.18 0.53 3.77
C GLU A 204 2.49 0.86 3.04
N ARG A 205 3.42 1.53 3.73
CA ARG A 205 4.65 2.04 3.09
C ARG A 205 5.78 1.04 2.96
N GLN A 206 5.64 -0.16 3.52
CA GLN A 206 6.74 -1.11 3.44
C GLN A 206 6.73 -1.92 2.16
N PRO A 207 7.87 -1.78 1.42
CA PRO A 207 8.82 -2.86 1.37
C PRO A 207 10.10 -2.46 2.10
N CYS A 208 10.34 -2.98 3.31
CA CYS A 208 11.62 -2.78 3.99
C CYS A 208 12.61 -3.86 3.54
N PRO A 209 13.81 -3.50 3.02
CA PRO A 209 14.85 -4.47 2.74
C PRO A 209 15.21 -5.23 4.02
N ARG A 210 15.36 -6.54 3.94
CA ARG A 210 15.87 -7.34 5.05
C ARG A 210 17.21 -6.75 5.51
N GLY A 211 17.24 -6.14 6.67
CA GLY A 211 18.46 -5.59 7.27
C GLY A 211 18.36 -4.19 7.87
N ALA A 212 17.41 -3.37 7.45
CA ALA A 212 17.23 -2.04 8.02
C ALA A 212 15.93 -2.01 8.83
N GLY A 213 15.95 -2.36 10.11
CA GLY A 213 14.81 -1.99 10.90
C GLY A 213 14.21 -2.95 11.92
N GLN A 214 14.83 -4.06 12.26
CA GLN A 214 14.39 -4.76 13.48
C GLN A 214 14.74 -3.96 14.76
N SER A 215 15.67 -3.03 14.68
CA SER A 215 16.06 -2.17 15.80
C SER A 215 15.17 -0.93 15.95
N GLU A 216 14.64 -0.37 14.86
CA GLU A 216 13.78 0.82 14.91
C GLU A 216 12.34 0.56 15.38
N TRP A 217 11.90 -0.72 15.34
CA TRP A 217 10.58 -1.08 15.83
C TRP A 217 10.51 -1.25 17.34
N ARG A 218 11.65 -1.25 18.03
CA ARG A 218 11.68 -1.62 19.44
C ARG A 218 11.27 -0.52 20.40
N GLU A 219 11.53 0.75 20.13
CA GLU A 219 11.33 1.76 21.18
C GLU A 219 11.06 3.16 20.62
N GLN A 220 9.83 3.44 20.22
CA GLN A 220 9.31 4.79 20.44
C GLN A 220 8.07 4.65 21.33
N PRO A 221 8.14 5.10 22.59
CA PRO A 221 6.97 5.17 23.43
C PRO A 221 5.96 6.10 22.75
N VAL A 222 4.76 5.58 22.52
CA VAL A 222 3.62 6.38 22.08
C VAL A 222 3.42 7.45 23.18
N ARG A 223 3.85 8.66 22.95
CA ARG A 223 3.39 9.80 23.74
C ARG A 223 1.89 9.88 23.47
N ARG A 224 1.10 9.51 24.46
CA ARG A 224 -0.32 9.85 24.54
C ARG A 224 -0.34 11.36 24.79
N GLU A 225 -0.47 12.15 23.73
CA GLU A 225 -0.89 13.52 23.90
C GLU A 225 -2.37 13.48 24.30
N PRO A 226 -2.72 14.05 25.46
CA PRO A 226 -4.11 14.18 25.81
C PRO A 226 -4.75 15.15 24.83
N VAL A 227 -5.83 14.70 24.18
CA VAL A 227 -6.71 15.54 23.37
C VAL A 227 -7.50 16.41 24.32
N THR A 228 -6.87 17.42 24.91
CA THR A 228 -7.53 18.50 25.64
C THR A 228 -6.61 19.70 25.75
N ALA A 229 -6.57 20.52 24.70
CA ALA A 229 -6.34 21.93 24.86
C ALA A 229 -7.22 22.67 23.84
N PRO A 230 -8.15 23.52 24.26
CA PRO A 230 -8.84 24.41 23.34
C PRO A 230 -7.82 25.38 22.74
N CYS A 231 -7.95 25.62 21.44
CA CYS A 231 -7.13 26.58 20.71
C CYS A 231 -7.50 27.99 21.17
N GLU A 232 -6.64 28.63 21.96
CA GLU A 232 -6.78 30.03 22.44
C GLU A 232 -6.45 31.08 21.36
N ALA A 233 -6.48 30.73 20.09
CA ALA A 233 -6.16 31.64 18.98
C ALA A 233 -7.36 32.01 18.09
N CYS A 234 -8.58 31.96 18.64
CA CYS A 234 -9.80 32.46 17.97
C CYS A 234 -10.58 33.37 18.93
N THR A 235 -10.00 34.52 19.26
CA THR A 235 -10.71 35.73 19.66
C THR A 235 -10.09 36.92 18.97
#